data_9479011ee74b22d86b40e513272feeac
#
_entry.id   9479011ee74b22d86b40e513272feeac
#
_cell.length_a   1.000
_cell.length_b   1.000
_cell.length_c   1.000
_cell.angle_alpha   90.00
_cell.angle_beta   90.00
_cell.angle_gamma   90.00
#
_symmetry.space_group_name_H-M   'P 1'
#
loop_
_entity.id
_entity.type
_entity.pdbx_description
1 polymer ?
#
loop_
_entity_poly.entity_id
_entity_poly.type
_entity_poly.pdbx_seq_one_letter_code
_entity_poly.pdbx_strand_id
1 'polypeptide(L)'
;MDCKNFERFDMAKPPVRTKWYLRPVTIMLSLPDVWKHRAKITKVRTEGLKPPYVLLCNHNAFMDFKVATKAIYPSRANYVVAIDGFIGREKLLRNVGCICKRKFTNDIVLVRQLSRVIKNGDIAVIYPEARYSLCGTTAVLPESLGKLCKLLKVPVVTMICHGHHVNSPFWNLHDRGIKPTEAEMTCIFTPEELAKASVDEVNAKILEMFQYDDFAWQKERGIATKYKGHAEGLHKVLYQCPACGTEFRMNSKGMKLFCEACGASWTLSPLSELSRDGEVETKTADAAAKTTAAGGGTVSGSMKPGTADTKGFDLTHIPDWYEWERANVRAEVEAGTYSSGDLEVHVDSLPNAKKFVRLGNGTMRHDMTGFHVSGTDDEGNPFSMEIAAETQYSVHIEYEYLGKYGDCVDLNTLEDTWYTYPHGKDFAITKMALATEELYFHYRRLAGKPCKPGLA
;
A
#
# COMPACT_ATOMS: atom_id res chain seq x y z
N MET A 1 -17.01 26.78 -8.39
CA MET A 1 -16.34 26.54 -9.69
C MET A 1 -16.83 25.22 -10.23
N ASP A 2 -17.56 25.20 -11.31
CA ASP A 2 -18.12 23.94 -11.86
C ASP A 2 -16.97 22.99 -12.23
N CYS A 3 -16.84 21.87 -11.54
CA CYS A 3 -15.81 20.83 -11.79
C CYS A 3 -15.88 20.29 -13.24
N LYS A 4 -16.94 20.58 -13.97
CA LYS A 4 -17.14 20.22 -15.38
C LYS A 4 -16.27 21.02 -16.36
N ASN A 5 -15.72 22.17 -15.95
CA ASN A 5 -14.99 23.09 -16.85
C ASN A 5 -13.46 22.95 -16.78
N PHE A 6 -12.89 22.05 -15.98
CA PHE A 6 -11.44 21.84 -15.97
C PHE A 6 -11.01 20.91 -17.11
N GLU A 7 -9.96 21.32 -17.84
CA GLU A 7 -9.25 20.43 -18.74
C GLU A 7 -8.81 19.16 -17.99
N ARG A 8 -9.26 17.99 -18.42
CA ARG A 8 -8.91 16.72 -17.83
C ARG A 8 -7.53 16.27 -18.30
N PHE A 9 -6.84 15.49 -17.45
CA PHE A 9 -5.57 14.89 -17.84
C PHE A 9 -5.78 13.90 -19.00
N ASP A 10 -5.00 14.05 -20.07
CA ASP A 10 -5.05 13.12 -21.21
C ASP A 10 -4.38 11.79 -20.86
N MET A 11 -5.19 10.85 -20.34
CA MET A 11 -4.77 9.49 -20.01
C MET A 11 -4.53 8.64 -21.26
N ALA A 12 -5.11 9.00 -22.41
CA ALA A 12 -5.01 8.24 -23.66
C ALA A 12 -3.74 8.55 -24.45
N LYS A 13 -3.02 9.62 -24.08
CA LYS A 13 -1.77 10.02 -24.75
C LYS A 13 -0.79 8.86 -24.79
N PRO A 14 -0.29 8.48 -25.99
CA PRO A 14 0.61 7.33 -26.14
C PRO A 14 1.84 7.42 -25.25
N PRO A 15 2.33 6.27 -24.72
CA PRO A 15 3.55 6.23 -23.93
C PRO A 15 4.74 6.67 -24.79
N VAL A 16 5.57 7.52 -24.19
CA VAL A 16 6.80 8.00 -24.84
C VAL A 16 7.94 7.04 -24.49
N ARG A 17 8.71 6.63 -25.49
CA ARG A 17 9.97 5.92 -25.20
C ARG A 17 10.93 6.86 -24.49
N THR A 18 11.54 6.38 -23.42
CA THR A 18 12.56 7.15 -22.68
C THR A 18 13.59 7.76 -23.64
N LYS A 19 13.72 9.09 -23.61
CA LYS A 19 14.68 9.79 -24.46
C LYS A 19 16.11 9.34 -24.11
N TRP A 20 16.92 9.03 -25.11
CA TRP A 20 18.24 8.45 -24.91
C TRP A 20 19.13 9.29 -23.99
N TYR A 21 19.07 10.62 -24.08
CA TYR A 21 19.85 11.55 -23.27
C TYR A 21 19.35 11.69 -21.81
N LEU A 22 18.11 11.26 -21.50
CA LEU A 22 17.60 11.25 -20.13
C LEU A 22 17.98 9.99 -19.37
N ARG A 23 18.37 8.91 -20.03
CA ARG A 23 18.77 7.65 -19.38
C ARG A 23 20.00 7.81 -18.48
N PRO A 24 21.10 8.44 -18.92
CA PRO A 24 22.21 8.74 -18.02
C PRO A 24 21.80 9.63 -16.85
N VAL A 25 20.89 10.58 -17.08
CA VAL A 25 20.41 11.48 -16.02
C VAL A 25 19.61 10.70 -14.97
N THR A 26 18.68 9.84 -15.38
CA THR A 26 17.89 9.05 -14.42
C THR A 26 18.75 8.10 -13.59
N ILE A 27 19.74 7.42 -14.20
CA ILE A 27 20.65 6.57 -13.43
C ILE A 27 21.56 7.39 -12.51
N MET A 28 22.10 8.53 -12.98
CA MET A 28 22.94 9.40 -12.18
C MET A 28 22.21 9.97 -10.95
N LEU A 29 20.92 10.28 -11.07
CA LEU A 29 20.08 10.71 -9.95
C LEU A 29 19.70 9.56 -9.00
N SER A 30 19.76 8.32 -9.45
CA SER A 30 19.43 7.14 -8.64
C SER A 30 20.62 6.60 -7.86
N LEU A 31 21.82 6.63 -8.43
CA LEU A 31 23.03 6.01 -7.86
C LEU A 31 23.41 6.52 -6.47
N PRO A 32 23.35 7.83 -6.15
CA PRO A 32 23.75 8.30 -4.82
C PRO A 32 22.98 7.63 -3.69
N ASP A 33 21.66 7.48 -3.83
CA ASP A 33 20.84 6.82 -2.81
C ASP A 33 21.04 5.31 -2.78
N VAL A 34 21.21 4.68 -3.95
CA VAL A 34 21.52 3.25 -4.05
C VAL A 34 22.86 2.93 -3.35
N TRP A 35 23.86 3.81 -3.48
CA TRP A 35 25.15 3.67 -2.79
C TRP A 35 25.04 4.01 -1.29
N LYS A 36 24.30 5.07 -0.94
CA LYS A 36 24.05 5.44 0.46
C LYS A 36 23.47 4.28 1.27
N HIS A 37 22.49 3.58 0.70
CA HIS A 37 21.84 2.43 1.33
C HIS A 37 22.55 1.11 1.06
N ARG A 38 23.68 1.12 0.31
CA ARG A 38 24.46 -0.09 -0.06
C ARG A 38 23.58 -1.18 -0.65
N ALA A 39 22.61 -0.79 -1.50
CA ALA A 39 21.60 -1.71 -2.04
C ALA A 39 22.27 -2.83 -2.86
N LYS A 40 22.05 -4.07 -2.43
CA LYS A 40 22.50 -5.28 -3.11
C LYS A 40 21.38 -5.78 -4.02
N ILE A 41 21.68 -6.04 -5.28
CA ILE A 41 20.73 -6.53 -6.27
C ILE A 41 21.17 -7.93 -6.69
N THR A 42 20.33 -8.92 -6.37
CA THR A 42 20.50 -10.30 -6.83
C THR A 42 19.60 -10.54 -8.04
N LYS A 43 20.08 -11.30 -9.00
CA LYS A 43 19.34 -11.64 -10.22
C LYS A 43 19.22 -13.16 -10.33
N VAL A 44 17.98 -13.66 -10.47
CA VAL A 44 17.65 -15.08 -10.51
C VAL A 44 16.92 -15.39 -11.80
N ARG A 45 17.37 -16.40 -12.54
CA ARG A 45 16.82 -16.83 -13.84
C ARG A 45 16.75 -15.67 -14.87
N THR A 46 17.71 -14.74 -14.84
CA THR A 46 17.73 -13.58 -15.75
C THR A 46 18.83 -13.68 -16.80
N GLU A 47 19.53 -14.81 -16.90
CA GLU A 47 20.56 -15.08 -17.90
C GLU A 47 19.95 -14.98 -19.30
N GLY A 48 20.50 -14.10 -20.12
CA GLY A 48 20.00 -13.86 -21.48
C GLY A 48 18.67 -13.09 -21.56
N LEU A 49 18.08 -12.67 -20.44
CA LEU A 49 16.86 -11.87 -20.43
C LEU A 49 17.08 -10.53 -21.13
N LYS A 50 16.33 -10.28 -22.18
CA LYS A 50 16.33 -9.03 -22.96
C LYS A 50 14.92 -8.43 -23.01
N PRO A 51 14.79 -7.10 -23.06
CA PRO A 51 13.50 -6.48 -23.33
C PRO A 51 12.89 -6.96 -24.67
N PRO A 52 11.55 -7.00 -24.80
CA PRO A 52 10.56 -6.51 -23.81
C PRO A 52 10.23 -7.55 -22.74
N TYR A 53 9.91 -7.08 -21.54
CA TYR A 53 9.31 -7.89 -20.46
C TYR A 53 8.47 -7.02 -19.52
N VAL A 54 7.64 -7.65 -18.71
CA VAL A 54 6.95 -6.98 -17.59
C VAL A 54 7.78 -7.13 -16.33
N LEU A 55 8.02 -6.03 -15.62
CA LEU A 55 8.66 -6.01 -14.31
C LEU A 55 7.64 -5.60 -13.25
N LEU A 56 7.31 -6.51 -12.34
CA LEU A 56 6.43 -6.29 -11.20
C LEU A 56 7.29 -6.05 -9.96
N CYS A 57 7.14 -4.88 -9.33
CA CYS A 57 7.90 -4.50 -8.15
C CYS A 57 6.98 -4.33 -6.94
N ASN A 58 7.41 -4.77 -5.75
CA ASN A 58 6.77 -4.35 -4.50
C ASN A 58 7.00 -2.84 -4.26
N HIS A 59 6.18 -2.23 -3.40
CA HIS A 59 6.23 -0.78 -3.24
C HIS A 59 6.30 -0.36 -1.78
N ASN A 60 7.51 -0.18 -1.28
CA ASN A 60 7.80 0.16 0.11
C ASN A 60 8.18 1.63 0.31
N ALA A 61 8.92 2.19 -0.65
CA ALA A 61 9.39 3.57 -0.60
C ALA A 61 9.82 4.08 -1.98
N PHE A 62 10.06 5.37 -2.13
CA PHE A 62 10.59 5.94 -3.38
C PHE A 62 11.94 5.33 -3.80
N MET A 63 12.66 4.71 -2.86
CA MET A 63 13.91 3.99 -3.11
C MET A 63 13.74 2.81 -4.07
N ASP A 64 12.56 2.16 -4.09
CA ASP A 64 12.25 1.04 -4.99
C ASP A 64 12.45 1.42 -6.46
N PHE A 65 11.97 2.62 -6.84
CA PHE A 65 12.16 3.15 -8.19
C PHE A 65 13.64 3.30 -8.56
N LYS A 66 14.48 3.76 -7.62
CA LYS A 66 15.92 3.98 -7.86
C LYS A 66 16.66 2.65 -8.02
N VAL A 67 16.32 1.68 -7.19
CA VAL A 67 16.91 0.33 -7.26
C VAL A 67 16.45 -0.38 -8.53
N ALA A 68 15.16 -0.30 -8.91
CA ALA A 68 14.67 -0.83 -10.18
C ALA A 68 15.38 -0.19 -11.37
N THR A 69 15.55 1.14 -11.37
CA THR A 69 16.26 1.86 -12.42
C THR A 69 17.70 1.35 -12.58
N LYS A 70 18.41 1.12 -11.46
CA LYS A 70 19.76 0.53 -11.48
C LYS A 70 19.77 -0.90 -12.02
N ALA A 71 18.80 -1.73 -11.57
CA ALA A 71 18.74 -3.15 -11.92
C ALA A 71 18.57 -3.39 -13.42
N ILE A 72 17.79 -2.52 -14.09
CA ILE A 72 17.46 -2.66 -15.52
C ILE A 72 18.35 -1.84 -16.45
N TYR A 73 19.20 -0.93 -15.91
CA TYR A 73 20.12 -0.14 -16.74
C TYR A 73 21.07 -1.06 -17.52
N PRO A 74 21.30 -0.81 -18.82
CA PRO A 74 20.95 0.35 -19.64
C PRO A 74 19.65 0.22 -20.45
N SER A 75 18.78 -0.73 -20.16
CA SER A 75 17.54 -0.94 -20.91
C SER A 75 16.57 0.24 -20.76
N ARG A 76 15.63 0.40 -21.73
CA ARG A 76 14.53 1.36 -21.63
C ARG A 76 13.38 0.75 -20.87
N ALA A 77 12.71 1.59 -20.08
CA ALA A 77 11.53 1.19 -19.34
C ALA A 77 10.48 2.30 -19.32
N ASN A 78 9.21 1.89 -19.23
CA ASN A 78 8.09 2.75 -18.95
C ASN A 78 7.51 2.37 -17.60
N TYR A 79 7.40 3.35 -16.70
CA TYR A 79 6.92 3.18 -15.34
C TYR A 79 5.47 3.63 -15.22
N VAL A 80 4.61 2.83 -14.61
CA VAL A 80 3.26 3.27 -14.22
C VAL A 80 3.38 4.11 -12.97
N VAL A 81 2.89 5.37 -13.04
CA VAL A 81 3.01 6.37 -11.98
C VAL A 81 1.65 7.01 -11.74
N ALA A 82 1.32 7.26 -10.49
CA ALA A 82 0.08 7.93 -10.11
C ALA A 82 0.04 9.40 -10.59
N ILE A 83 -1.17 9.94 -10.80
CA ILE A 83 -1.37 11.27 -11.37
C ILE A 83 -0.76 12.40 -10.53
N ASP A 84 -0.76 12.26 -9.21
CA ASP A 84 -0.13 13.20 -8.28
C ASP A 84 1.39 13.35 -8.53
N GLY A 85 2.07 12.26 -8.91
CA GLY A 85 3.46 12.32 -9.32
C GLY A 85 3.72 13.21 -10.55
N PHE A 86 2.72 13.45 -11.38
CA PHE A 86 2.84 14.28 -12.59
C PHE A 86 2.65 15.78 -12.33
N ILE A 87 2.22 16.22 -11.15
CA ILE A 87 1.94 17.63 -10.84
C ILE A 87 3.15 18.51 -11.18
N GLY A 88 2.96 19.44 -12.12
CA GLY A 88 3.99 20.38 -12.60
C GLY A 88 5.14 19.75 -13.38
N ARG A 89 5.14 18.42 -13.62
CA ARG A 89 6.25 17.66 -14.21
C ARG A 89 5.84 16.77 -15.40
N GLU A 90 4.64 16.94 -15.95
CA GLU A 90 4.10 16.06 -16.97
C GLU A 90 5.07 15.85 -18.16
N LYS A 91 5.60 16.95 -18.75
CA LYS A 91 6.52 16.86 -19.89
C LYS A 91 7.77 16.03 -19.55
N LEU A 92 8.36 16.24 -18.37
CA LEU A 92 9.54 15.51 -17.92
C LEU A 92 9.21 14.03 -17.74
N LEU A 93 8.17 13.72 -16.94
CA LEU A 93 7.82 12.34 -16.63
C LEU A 93 7.45 11.54 -17.88
N ARG A 94 6.70 12.12 -18.82
CA ARG A 94 6.43 11.45 -20.10
C ARG A 94 7.72 11.18 -20.90
N ASN A 95 8.67 12.11 -20.93
CA ASN A 95 9.93 11.94 -21.66
C ASN A 95 10.90 10.93 -21.00
N VAL A 96 10.78 10.70 -19.69
CA VAL A 96 11.50 9.61 -19.01
C VAL A 96 10.76 8.28 -19.06
N GLY A 97 9.59 8.25 -19.74
CA GLY A 97 8.84 7.02 -19.99
C GLY A 97 7.72 6.73 -19.00
N CYS A 98 7.31 7.67 -18.15
CA CYS A 98 6.22 7.43 -17.21
C CYS A 98 4.85 7.43 -17.91
N ILE A 99 3.99 6.50 -17.48
CA ILE A 99 2.59 6.34 -17.87
C ILE A 99 1.73 6.72 -16.68
N CYS A 100 0.82 7.67 -16.87
CA CYS A 100 -0.06 8.12 -15.81
C CYS A 100 -1.19 7.13 -15.55
N LYS A 101 -1.54 6.91 -14.27
CA LYS A 101 -2.68 6.12 -13.82
C LYS A 101 -3.36 6.77 -12.62
N ARG A 102 -4.69 6.64 -12.51
CA ARG A 102 -5.43 6.85 -11.26
C ARG A 102 -5.48 5.54 -10.50
N LYS A 103 -5.12 5.58 -9.21
CA LYS A 103 -4.97 4.39 -8.35
C LYS A 103 -6.31 3.63 -8.23
N PHE A 104 -6.26 2.32 -8.15
CA PHE A 104 -7.40 1.42 -7.92
C PHE A 104 -8.56 1.51 -8.93
N THR A 105 -8.33 2.09 -10.11
CA THR A 105 -9.33 2.17 -11.19
C THR A 105 -9.13 1.05 -12.22
N ASN A 106 -10.23 0.55 -12.77
CA ASN A 106 -10.22 -0.40 -13.90
C ASN A 106 -10.01 0.37 -15.21
N ASP A 107 -8.78 0.42 -15.70
CA ASP A 107 -8.37 1.29 -16.80
C ASP A 107 -7.89 0.47 -18.02
N ILE A 108 -8.76 0.34 -19.04
CA ILE A 108 -8.43 -0.30 -20.32
C ILE A 108 -7.40 0.51 -21.13
N VAL A 109 -7.30 1.82 -20.90
CA VAL A 109 -6.32 2.69 -21.56
C VAL A 109 -4.92 2.29 -21.12
N LEU A 110 -4.71 2.04 -19.82
CA LEU A 110 -3.44 1.54 -19.31
C LEU A 110 -3.03 0.24 -19.98
N VAL A 111 -3.93 -0.72 -20.13
CA VAL A 111 -3.64 -2.01 -20.81
C VAL A 111 -3.17 -1.79 -22.25
N ARG A 112 -3.81 -0.87 -22.98
CA ARG A 112 -3.40 -0.50 -24.34
C ARG A 112 -2.04 0.18 -24.37
N GLN A 113 -1.75 1.04 -23.39
CA GLN A 113 -0.44 1.71 -23.29
C GLN A 113 0.67 0.71 -22.97
N LEU A 114 0.47 -0.21 -22.02
CA LEU A 114 1.43 -1.27 -21.72
C LEU A 114 1.69 -2.17 -22.93
N SER A 115 0.65 -2.51 -23.67
CA SER A 115 0.81 -3.26 -24.93
C SER A 115 1.66 -2.50 -25.96
N ARG A 116 1.55 -1.16 -26.02
CA ARG A 116 2.43 -0.33 -26.87
C ARG A 116 3.88 -0.32 -26.40
N VAL A 117 4.10 -0.26 -25.07
CA VAL A 117 5.45 -0.35 -24.48
C VAL A 117 6.12 -1.65 -24.93
N ILE A 118 5.43 -2.77 -24.80
CA ILE A 118 5.93 -4.09 -25.20
C ILE A 118 6.23 -4.14 -26.71
N LYS A 119 5.31 -3.62 -27.55
CA LYS A 119 5.53 -3.52 -29.02
C LYS A 119 6.73 -2.64 -29.37
N ASN A 120 7.06 -1.64 -28.58
CA ASN A 120 8.24 -0.80 -28.74
C ASN A 120 9.55 -1.51 -28.36
N GLY A 121 9.48 -2.72 -27.78
CA GLY A 121 10.66 -3.44 -27.27
C GLY A 121 11.19 -2.90 -25.94
N ASP A 122 10.36 -2.21 -25.15
CA ASP A 122 10.75 -1.61 -23.89
C ASP A 122 10.18 -2.41 -22.70
N ILE A 123 10.70 -2.17 -21.49
CA ILE A 123 10.24 -2.82 -20.26
C ILE A 123 9.02 -2.08 -19.72
N ALA A 124 7.96 -2.82 -19.36
CA ALA A 124 6.82 -2.29 -18.63
C ALA A 124 7.00 -2.51 -17.14
N VAL A 125 7.19 -1.45 -16.35
CA VAL A 125 7.38 -1.51 -14.90
C VAL A 125 6.10 -1.13 -14.19
N ILE A 126 5.61 -2.02 -13.32
CA ILE A 126 4.35 -1.88 -12.62
C ILE A 126 4.60 -2.15 -11.13
N TYR A 127 4.02 -1.31 -10.28
CA TYR A 127 3.90 -1.51 -8.85
C TYR A 127 2.45 -1.97 -8.57
N PRO A 128 2.18 -3.28 -8.54
CA PRO A 128 0.80 -3.80 -8.53
C PRO A 128 0.03 -3.49 -7.26
N GLU A 129 0.72 -3.23 -6.15
CA GLU A 129 0.12 -2.79 -4.89
C GLU A 129 -0.54 -1.41 -5.00
N ALA A 130 -0.18 -0.60 -6.02
CA ALA A 130 -0.70 0.74 -6.32
C ALA A 130 -0.58 1.77 -5.18
N ARG A 131 0.07 1.43 -4.09
CA ARG A 131 0.38 2.27 -2.92
C ARG A 131 1.66 1.78 -2.26
N TYR A 132 2.26 2.60 -1.39
CA TYR A 132 3.28 2.11 -0.46
C TYR A 132 2.66 1.14 0.54
N SER A 133 3.42 0.11 0.93
CA SER A 133 2.99 -0.78 2.01
C SER A 133 2.74 0.01 3.29
N LEU A 134 1.61 -0.24 3.96
CA LEU A 134 1.26 0.43 5.21
C LEU A 134 2.00 -0.17 6.41
N CYS A 135 2.30 -1.45 6.38
CA CYS A 135 2.91 -2.16 7.52
C CYS A 135 4.12 -3.03 7.14
N GLY A 136 4.76 -2.76 5.99
CA GLY A 136 5.98 -3.48 5.58
C GLY A 136 5.76 -4.88 5.02
N THR A 137 4.51 -5.26 4.75
CA THR A 137 4.11 -6.52 4.12
C THR A 137 3.32 -6.25 2.84
N THR A 138 3.04 -7.31 2.08
CA THR A 138 2.31 -7.24 0.81
C THR A 138 0.90 -6.67 0.99
N ALA A 139 0.53 -5.68 0.19
CA ALA A 139 -0.85 -5.23 0.07
C ALA A 139 -1.68 -6.19 -0.83
N VAL A 140 -2.99 -6.00 -0.85
CA VAL A 140 -3.89 -6.77 -1.74
C VAL A 140 -3.54 -6.51 -3.20
N LEU A 141 -3.29 -7.57 -3.97
CA LEU A 141 -2.96 -7.52 -5.39
C LEU A 141 -4.21 -7.73 -6.28
N PRO A 142 -4.34 -7.04 -7.43
CA PRO A 142 -5.48 -7.27 -8.32
C PRO A 142 -5.36 -8.59 -9.10
N GLU A 143 -6.42 -9.41 -9.12
CA GLU A 143 -6.48 -10.65 -9.91
C GLU A 143 -6.27 -10.42 -11.42
N SER A 144 -6.50 -9.20 -11.88
CA SER A 144 -6.29 -8.82 -13.28
C SER A 144 -4.82 -8.88 -13.73
N LEU A 145 -3.84 -9.00 -12.81
CA LEU A 145 -2.42 -9.12 -13.14
C LEU A 145 -2.12 -10.35 -13.99
N GLY A 146 -2.64 -11.52 -13.63
CA GLY A 146 -2.43 -12.74 -14.41
C GLY A 146 -3.00 -12.61 -15.83
N LYS A 147 -4.18 -12.01 -15.97
CA LYS A 147 -4.78 -11.70 -17.28
C LYS A 147 -3.93 -10.74 -18.09
N LEU A 148 -3.40 -9.69 -17.46
CA LEU A 148 -2.51 -8.72 -18.10
C LEU A 148 -1.22 -9.37 -18.57
N CYS A 149 -0.56 -10.17 -17.74
CA CYS A 149 0.66 -10.90 -18.13
C CYS A 149 0.42 -11.83 -19.31
N LYS A 150 -0.67 -12.61 -19.28
CA LYS A 150 -1.08 -13.50 -20.39
C LYS A 150 -1.37 -12.74 -21.68
N LEU A 151 -1.97 -11.54 -21.58
CA LEU A 151 -2.25 -10.68 -22.74
C LEU A 151 -0.96 -10.14 -23.37
N LEU A 152 0.02 -9.75 -22.57
CA LEU A 152 1.27 -9.15 -23.04
C LEU A 152 2.24 -10.17 -23.66
N LYS A 153 2.17 -11.45 -23.29
CA LYS A 153 2.92 -12.59 -23.90
C LYS A 153 4.45 -12.40 -23.92
N VAL A 154 5.00 -11.76 -22.90
CA VAL A 154 6.43 -11.54 -22.74
C VAL A 154 6.89 -12.09 -21.39
N PRO A 155 8.20 -12.23 -21.12
CA PRO A 155 8.68 -12.68 -19.82
C PRO A 155 8.06 -11.86 -18.68
N VAL A 156 7.69 -12.53 -17.59
CA VAL A 156 7.23 -11.89 -16.35
C VAL A 156 8.34 -11.96 -15.33
N VAL A 157 8.75 -10.81 -14.84
CA VAL A 157 9.85 -10.63 -13.90
C VAL A 157 9.32 -9.95 -12.66
N THR A 158 9.69 -10.43 -11.49
CA THR A 158 9.42 -9.76 -10.21
C THR A 158 10.68 -9.09 -9.69
N MET A 159 10.50 -8.04 -8.90
CA MET A 159 11.59 -7.42 -8.14
C MET A 159 11.06 -7.09 -6.76
N ILE A 160 11.58 -7.80 -5.76
CA ILE A 160 11.22 -7.63 -4.35
C ILE A 160 12.35 -6.93 -3.64
N CYS A 161 12.06 -5.75 -3.08
CA CYS A 161 12.98 -4.93 -2.32
C CYS A 161 12.73 -5.12 -0.84
N HIS A 162 13.81 -5.24 -0.05
CA HIS A 162 13.80 -5.36 1.39
C HIS A 162 14.60 -4.25 2.05
N GLY A 163 14.16 -3.83 3.23
CA GLY A 163 14.79 -2.80 4.02
C GLY A 163 14.37 -1.38 3.66
N HIS A 164 13.52 -1.21 2.65
CA HIS A 164 13.07 0.12 2.22
C HIS A 164 11.94 0.64 3.10
N HIS A 165 10.98 -0.23 3.49
CA HIS A 165 9.90 0.16 4.40
C HIS A 165 10.45 0.49 5.77
N VAL A 166 11.22 -0.41 6.39
CA VAL A 166 11.81 -0.17 7.74
C VAL A 166 12.76 1.01 7.77
N ASN A 167 13.34 1.39 6.62
CA ASN A 167 14.21 2.55 6.51
C ASN A 167 13.45 3.88 6.40
N SER A 168 12.33 3.89 5.67
CA SER A 168 11.51 5.08 5.44
C SER A 168 10.04 4.69 5.33
N PRO A 169 9.40 4.26 6.44
CA PRO A 169 8.03 3.81 6.42
C PRO A 169 7.07 4.93 6.05
N PHE A 170 5.96 4.57 5.45
CA PHE A 170 5.01 5.50 4.87
C PHE A 170 4.42 6.49 5.89
N TRP A 171 4.27 6.09 7.15
CA TRP A 171 3.79 6.97 8.23
C TRP A 171 4.83 7.96 8.76
N ASN A 172 6.11 7.77 8.40
CA ASN A 172 7.21 8.66 8.79
C ASN A 172 8.39 8.48 7.82
N LEU A 173 8.44 9.31 6.80
CA LEU A 173 9.40 9.22 5.68
C LEU A 173 10.85 9.57 6.05
N HIS A 174 11.16 9.67 7.35
CA HIS A 174 12.52 9.93 7.81
C HIS A 174 13.44 8.72 7.54
N ASP A 175 14.60 8.97 6.94
CA ASP A 175 15.62 7.94 6.68
C ASP A 175 16.24 7.44 7.99
N ARG A 176 16.00 6.19 8.33
CA ARG A 176 16.46 5.53 9.57
C ARG A 176 17.85 4.93 9.48
N GLY A 177 18.51 5.04 8.32
CA GLY A 177 19.88 4.58 8.10
C GLY A 177 20.02 3.07 8.03
N ILE A 178 18.96 2.33 7.73
CA ILE A 178 18.99 0.86 7.52
C ILE A 178 19.80 0.56 6.27
N LYS A 179 20.85 -0.24 6.43
CA LYS A 179 21.74 -0.67 5.34
C LYS A 179 22.62 -1.86 5.77
N PRO A 180 22.96 -2.77 4.84
CA PRO A 180 22.60 -2.76 3.41
C PRO A 180 21.11 -3.07 3.22
N THR A 181 20.48 -2.52 2.17
CA THR A 181 19.18 -2.97 1.67
C THR A 181 19.39 -4.04 0.60
N GLU A 182 18.37 -4.85 0.33
CA GLU A 182 18.44 -5.95 -0.62
C GLU A 182 17.32 -5.84 -1.65
N ALA A 183 17.57 -6.36 -2.85
CA ALA A 183 16.56 -6.50 -3.88
C ALA A 183 16.84 -7.78 -4.67
N GLU A 184 15.79 -8.58 -4.91
CA GLU A 184 15.87 -9.75 -5.75
C GLU A 184 15.03 -9.55 -7.02
N MET A 185 15.67 -9.70 -8.18
CA MET A 185 15.02 -9.64 -9.48
C MET A 185 14.96 -11.05 -10.06
N THR A 186 13.75 -11.61 -10.19
CA THR A 186 13.55 -13.01 -10.58
C THR A 186 12.66 -13.10 -11.81
N CYS A 187 13.10 -13.80 -12.87
CA CYS A 187 12.24 -14.17 -13.99
C CYS A 187 11.34 -15.34 -13.56
N ILE A 188 10.05 -15.06 -13.32
CA ILE A 188 9.10 -16.06 -12.83
C ILE A 188 8.40 -16.84 -13.95
N PHE A 189 8.30 -16.25 -15.14
CA PHE A 189 7.81 -16.93 -16.35
C PHE A 189 8.59 -16.49 -17.59
N THR A 190 9.06 -17.44 -18.36
CA THR A 190 9.42 -17.23 -19.77
C THR A 190 8.14 -17.14 -20.62
N PRO A 191 8.17 -16.66 -21.87
CA PRO A 191 6.99 -16.64 -22.74
C PRO A 191 6.38 -18.03 -22.93
N GLU A 192 7.19 -19.09 -23.02
CA GLU A 192 6.77 -20.47 -23.21
C GLU A 192 6.07 -21.03 -21.96
N GLU A 193 6.61 -20.76 -20.78
CA GLU A 193 6.01 -21.12 -19.50
C GLU A 193 4.68 -20.37 -19.31
N LEU A 194 4.70 -19.05 -19.58
CA LEU A 194 3.51 -18.19 -19.47
C LEU A 194 2.40 -18.65 -20.42
N ALA A 195 2.73 -19.09 -21.63
CA ALA A 195 1.74 -19.59 -22.58
C ALA A 195 0.99 -20.81 -22.07
N LYS A 196 1.68 -21.71 -21.36
CA LYS A 196 1.12 -22.97 -20.80
C LYS A 196 0.34 -22.73 -19.50
N ALA A 197 0.78 -21.79 -18.66
CA ALA A 197 0.15 -21.53 -17.38
C ALA A 197 -1.27 -20.97 -17.53
N SER A 198 -2.19 -21.33 -16.66
CA SER A 198 -3.49 -20.69 -16.50
C SER A 198 -3.35 -19.29 -15.87
N VAL A 199 -4.40 -18.48 -15.91
CA VAL A 199 -4.43 -17.16 -15.25
C VAL A 199 -4.25 -17.32 -13.72
N ASP A 200 -4.86 -18.38 -13.16
CA ASP A 200 -4.79 -18.65 -11.71
C ASP A 200 -3.40 -19.07 -11.26
N GLU A 201 -2.70 -19.88 -12.08
CA GLU A 201 -1.30 -20.25 -11.79
C GLU A 201 -0.37 -19.04 -11.88
N VAL A 202 -0.61 -18.14 -12.85
CA VAL A 202 0.17 -16.89 -12.95
C VAL A 202 -0.07 -16.01 -11.74
N ASN A 203 -1.33 -15.81 -11.31
CA ASN A 203 -1.66 -15.04 -10.12
C ASN A 203 -1.08 -15.67 -8.85
N ALA A 204 -1.18 -16.98 -8.70
CA ALA A 204 -0.62 -17.72 -7.55
C ALA A 204 0.91 -17.52 -7.46
N LYS A 205 1.61 -17.63 -8.61
CA LYS A 205 3.07 -17.42 -8.64
C LYS A 205 3.46 -15.97 -8.35
N ILE A 206 2.71 -15.00 -8.85
CA ILE A 206 2.94 -13.58 -8.50
C ILE A 206 2.74 -13.39 -7.00
N LEU A 207 1.64 -13.89 -6.42
CA LEU A 207 1.37 -13.76 -4.98
C LEU A 207 2.45 -14.43 -4.13
N GLU A 208 2.93 -15.61 -4.54
CA GLU A 208 4.05 -16.30 -3.87
C GLU A 208 5.30 -15.41 -3.83
N MET A 209 5.66 -14.80 -4.96
CA MET A 209 6.85 -13.93 -5.04
C MET A 209 6.71 -12.62 -4.25
N PHE A 210 5.48 -12.15 -4.05
CA PHE A 210 5.19 -10.95 -3.30
C PHE A 210 5.03 -11.20 -1.79
N GLN A 211 5.25 -12.42 -1.30
CA GLN A 211 5.29 -12.68 0.14
C GLN A 211 6.57 -12.10 0.73
N TYR A 212 6.48 -10.89 1.27
CA TYR A 212 7.60 -10.23 1.94
C TYR A 212 7.15 -9.63 3.28
N ASP A 213 8.11 -9.52 4.19
CA ASP A 213 7.97 -8.87 5.48
C ASP A 213 9.29 -8.14 5.79
N ASP A 214 9.24 -6.82 5.75
CA ASP A 214 10.43 -5.98 5.93
C ASP A 214 10.92 -5.95 7.38
N PHE A 215 10.01 -6.16 8.35
CA PHE A 215 10.36 -6.22 9.77
C PHE A 215 11.02 -7.55 10.12
N ALA A 216 10.46 -8.68 9.66
CA ALA A 216 11.07 -9.99 9.81
C ALA A 216 12.44 -10.04 9.12
N TRP A 217 12.56 -9.46 7.90
CA TRP A 217 13.83 -9.33 7.19
C TRP A 217 14.86 -8.53 8.01
N GLN A 218 14.45 -7.37 8.58
CA GLN A 218 15.34 -6.54 9.39
C GLN A 218 15.88 -7.30 10.60
N LYS A 219 15.00 -8.01 11.30
CA LYS A 219 15.33 -8.84 12.48
C LYS A 219 16.29 -9.97 12.09
N GLU A 220 15.99 -10.72 11.03
CA GLU A 220 16.82 -11.81 10.54
C GLU A 220 18.23 -11.34 10.16
N ARG A 221 18.34 -10.18 9.53
CA ARG A 221 19.64 -9.58 9.16
C ARG A 221 20.35 -8.91 10.34
N GLY A 222 19.70 -8.72 11.48
CA GLY A 222 20.26 -8.06 12.64
C GLY A 222 20.63 -6.58 12.40
N ILE A 223 19.92 -5.90 11.51
CA ILE A 223 20.25 -4.51 11.08
C ILE A 223 19.51 -3.52 11.98
N ALA A 224 20.15 -3.11 13.07
CA ALA A 224 19.56 -2.16 14.01
C ALA A 224 19.60 -0.71 13.49
N THR A 225 18.49 0.03 13.67
CA THR A 225 18.48 1.48 13.46
C THR A 225 19.14 2.21 14.62
N LYS A 226 19.78 3.34 14.30
CA LYS A 226 20.31 4.29 15.31
C LYS A 226 19.40 5.50 15.51
N TYR A 227 18.35 5.62 14.70
CA TYR A 227 17.40 6.71 14.80
C TYR A 227 16.45 6.53 15.97
N LYS A 228 16.46 7.48 16.92
CA LYS A 228 15.71 7.38 18.17
C LYS A 228 14.23 7.81 18.04
N GLY A 229 13.83 8.32 16.89
CA GLY A 229 12.44 8.68 16.59
C GLY A 229 11.69 7.60 15.79
N HIS A 230 12.16 6.34 15.81
CA HIS A 230 11.69 5.32 14.88
C HIS A 230 10.26 4.79 15.17
N ALA A 231 9.68 5.09 16.33
CA ALA A 231 8.26 4.83 16.59
C ALA A 231 7.34 6.02 16.24
N GLU A 232 7.89 7.21 15.97
CA GLU A 232 7.06 8.38 15.65
C GLU A 232 6.22 8.16 14.40
N GLY A 233 4.90 8.42 14.54
CA GLY A 233 3.90 8.20 13.50
C GLY A 233 3.32 6.77 13.46
N LEU A 234 3.90 5.79 14.16
CA LEU A 234 3.44 4.39 14.14
C LEU A 234 1.98 4.24 14.61
N HIS A 235 1.50 5.12 15.50
CA HIS A 235 0.11 5.18 15.97
C HIS A 235 -0.90 5.44 14.84
N LYS A 236 -0.46 5.96 13.70
CA LYS A 236 -1.33 6.18 12.54
C LYS A 236 -1.68 4.87 11.82
N VAL A 237 -0.79 3.89 11.93
CA VAL A 237 -0.98 2.52 11.40
C VAL A 237 -1.60 1.63 12.46
N LEU A 238 -1.05 1.65 13.68
CA LEU A 238 -1.54 0.90 14.84
C LEU A 238 -2.47 1.79 15.66
N TYR A 239 -3.72 1.90 15.24
CA TYR A 239 -4.70 2.87 15.77
C TYR A 239 -5.54 2.34 16.93
N GLN A 240 -5.54 1.01 17.15
CA GLN A 240 -6.33 0.37 18.21
C GLN A 240 -5.43 -0.17 19.32
N CYS A 241 -5.80 0.09 20.57
CA CYS A 241 -5.05 -0.36 21.73
C CYS A 241 -5.38 -1.81 22.09
N PRO A 242 -4.43 -2.76 22.08
CA PRO A 242 -4.71 -4.14 22.44
C PRO A 242 -4.93 -4.34 23.95
N ALA A 243 -4.53 -3.39 24.81
CA ALA A 243 -4.71 -3.49 26.24
C ALA A 243 -6.14 -3.14 26.71
N CYS A 244 -6.80 -2.19 26.03
CA CYS A 244 -8.16 -1.76 26.43
C CYS A 244 -9.18 -1.77 25.28
N GLY A 245 -8.79 -2.13 24.06
CA GLY A 245 -9.66 -2.17 22.90
C GLY A 245 -10.01 -0.81 22.30
N THR A 246 -9.63 0.31 22.95
CA THR A 246 -10.01 1.65 22.51
C THR A 246 -9.32 1.99 21.17
N GLU A 247 -10.11 2.49 20.22
CA GLU A 247 -9.63 2.99 18.94
C GLU A 247 -9.32 4.49 18.99
N PHE A 248 -8.46 4.95 18.08
CA PHE A 248 -8.15 6.37 17.82
C PHE A 248 -7.53 7.13 19.00
N ARG A 249 -7.01 6.41 20.00
CA ARG A 249 -6.33 6.98 21.17
C ARG A 249 -4.88 6.51 21.32
N MET A 250 -4.36 5.87 20.27
CA MET A 250 -2.93 5.57 20.20
C MET A 250 -2.17 6.83 19.83
N ASN A 251 -0.97 6.99 20.41
CA ASN A 251 -0.03 8.06 20.09
C ASN A 251 1.40 7.53 20.15
N SER A 252 2.37 8.27 19.60
CA SER A 252 3.76 7.84 19.57
C SER A 252 4.72 9.00 19.72
N LYS A 253 5.85 8.77 20.40
CA LYS A 253 6.91 9.76 20.57
C LYS A 253 8.26 9.06 20.76
N GLY A 254 9.25 9.46 19.96
CA GLY A 254 10.59 8.85 20.03
C GLY A 254 10.56 7.36 19.71
N MET A 255 10.82 6.53 20.70
CA MET A 255 10.79 5.05 20.59
C MET A 255 9.53 4.43 21.22
N LYS A 256 8.58 5.24 21.66
CA LYS A 256 7.40 4.79 22.39
C LYS A 256 6.13 4.88 21.56
N LEU A 257 5.33 3.84 21.63
CA LEU A 257 3.93 3.79 21.22
C LEU A 257 3.09 3.67 22.50
N PHE A 258 2.02 4.43 22.66
CA PHE A 258 1.23 4.44 23.89
C PHE A 258 -0.24 4.78 23.63
N CYS A 259 -1.10 4.32 24.55
CA CYS A 259 -2.52 4.61 24.52
C CYS A 259 -2.85 5.75 25.49
N GLU A 260 -3.43 6.83 25.01
CA GLU A 260 -3.86 7.98 25.82
C GLU A 260 -5.08 7.66 26.71
N ALA A 261 -5.88 6.63 26.36
CA ALA A 261 -7.07 6.25 27.11
C ALA A 261 -6.73 5.44 28.38
N CYS A 262 -5.82 4.45 28.30
CA CYS A 262 -5.52 3.56 29.43
C CYS A 262 -4.08 3.68 29.96
N GLY A 263 -3.23 4.46 29.31
CA GLY A 263 -1.84 4.65 29.70
C GLY A 263 -0.88 3.49 29.38
N ALA A 264 -1.36 2.40 28.76
CA ALA A 264 -0.50 1.30 28.31
C ALA A 264 0.51 1.80 27.29
N SER A 265 1.76 1.34 27.38
CA SER A 265 2.83 1.77 26.47
C SER A 265 3.71 0.61 26.03
N TRP A 266 4.32 0.79 24.88
CA TRP A 266 5.25 -0.15 24.25
C TRP A 266 6.50 0.59 23.79
N THR A 267 7.64 -0.06 23.93
CA THR A 267 8.92 0.43 23.40
C THR A 267 9.23 -0.32 22.11
N LEU A 268 9.47 0.43 21.04
CA LEU A 268 9.97 -0.11 19.78
C LEU A 268 11.49 -0.27 19.86
N SER A 269 11.99 -1.49 19.69
CA SER A 269 13.42 -1.79 19.71
C SER A 269 14.13 -1.27 18.45
N PRO A 270 15.47 -1.15 18.43
CA PRO A 270 16.21 -0.81 17.21
C PRO A 270 16.04 -1.82 16.06
N LEU A 271 15.55 -3.03 16.34
CA LEU A 271 15.20 -4.07 15.36
C LEU A 271 13.71 -4.08 15.04
N SER A 272 13.00 -3.01 15.44
CA SER A 272 11.57 -2.80 15.17
C SER A 272 10.63 -3.85 15.80
N GLU A 273 11.01 -4.39 16.96
CA GLU A 273 10.15 -5.22 17.79
C GLU A 273 9.53 -4.39 18.91
N LEU A 274 8.23 -4.54 19.14
CA LEU A 274 7.48 -3.89 20.20
C LEU A 274 7.57 -4.73 21.48
N SER A 275 7.90 -4.12 22.60
CA SER A 275 7.82 -4.72 23.94
C SER A 275 6.94 -3.88 24.84
N ARG A 276 5.99 -4.50 25.54
CA ARG A 276 5.10 -3.79 26.47
C ARG A 276 5.90 -3.34 27.70
N ASP A 277 5.74 -2.07 28.05
CA ASP A 277 6.41 -1.52 29.22
C ASP A 277 5.76 -2.04 30.50
N GLY A 278 6.56 -2.39 31.52
CA GLY A 278 6.09 -2.86 32.83
C GLY A 278 5.80 -4.36 32.92
N GLU A 279 5.88 -5.12 31.82
CA GLU A 279 5.95 -6.58 31.89
C GLU A 279 7.40 -7.01 32.09
N VAL A 280 7.70 -7.63 33.24
CA VAL A 280 8.99 -8.28 33.48
C VAL A 280 9.04 -9.51 32.60
N GLU A 281 10.03 -9.62 31.71
CA GLU A 281 10.32 -10.85 30.98
C GLU A 281 10.56 -12.00 31.97
N THR A 282 9.54 -12.80 32.25
CA THR A 282 9.74 -14.11 32.83
C THR A 282 10.30 -14.99 31.70
N LYS A 283 11.63 -15.18 31.72
CA LYS A 283 12.30 -16.20 30.92
C LYS A 283 11.76 -17.57 31.36
N THR A 284 10.74 -18.06 30.70
CA THR A 284 10.36 -19.45 30.77
C THR A 284 11.17 -20.20 29.71
N ALA A 285 12.31 -20.75 30.18
CA ALA A 285 12.84 -21.95 29.57
C ALA A 285 11.89 -23.11 29.91
N ASP A 286 11.72 -24.01 28.93
CA ASP A 286 11.07 -25.31 29.01
C ASP A 286 9.53 -25.36 29.03
N ALA A 287 8.96 -25.83 27.90
CA ALA A 287 8.18 -27.05 27.94
C ALA A 287 7.72 -27.49 26.55
N ALA A 288 8.31 -28.58 26.12
CA ALA A 288 7.76 -29.41 25.04
C ALA A 288 6.56 -30.21 25.58
N ALA A 289 5.59 -30.42 24.68
CA ALA A 289 4.61 -31.52 24.61
C ALA A 289 3.44 -31.56 25.61
N LYS A 290 2.20 -31.40 25.11
CA LYS A 290 1.30 -32.55 24.82
C LYS A 290 -0.08 -32.10 24.36
N THR A 291 -0.46 -32.59 23.22
CA THR A 291 -1.83 -32.71 22.69
C THR A 291 -2.80 -33.39 23.65
N THR A 292 -4.02 -32.88 23.80
CA THR A 292 -5.26 -33.69 23.77
C THR A 292 -6.49 -32.84 23.53
N ALA A 293 -7.41 -33.41 22.77
CA ALA A 293 -8.59 -32.81 22.21
C ALA A 293 -9.80 -32.76 23.19
N ALA A 294 -10.80 -32.04 22.74
CA ALA A 294 -12.25 -32.14 22.98
C ALA A 294 -12.89 -31.28 24.07
N GLY A 295 -13.95 -30.60 23.66
CA GLY A 295 -15.00 -30.10 24.55
C GLY A 295 -15.67 -28.81 24.04
N GLY A 296 -16.78 -28.94 23.26
CA GLY A 296 -17.63 -27.81 22.88
C GLY A 296 -18.33 -27.21 24.11
N GLY A 297 -18.46 -25.90 24.09
CA GLY A 297 -19.21 -25.15 25.09
C GLY A 297 -19.62 -23.81 24.52
N THR A 298 -20.88 -23.68 24.15
CA THR A 298 -21.57 -22.40 23.92
C THR A 298 -21.52 -21.56 25.19
N VAL A 299 -20.86 -20.41 25.13
CA VAL A 299 -20.95 -19.40 26.19
C VAL A 299 -21.41 -18.07 25.58
N SER A 300 -22.69 -17.79 25.76
CA SER A 300 -23.24 -16.45 25.78
C SER A 300 -22.67 -15.70 26.99
N GLY A 301 -21.79 -14.75 26.77
CA GLY A 301 -21.24 -13.91 27.83
C GLY A 301 -21.18 -12.47 27.37
N SER A 302 -21.90 -11.57 28.03
CA SER A 302 -21.81 -10.13 27.88
C SER A 302 -20.37 -9.70 28.15
N MET A 303 -19.71 -9.10 27.13
CA MET A 303 -18.36 -8.57 27.26
C MET A 303 -18.32 -7.43 28.28
N LYS A 304 -17.50 -7.60 29.32
CA LYS A 304 -17.07 -6.50 30.19
C LYS A 304 -16.10 -5.61 29.42
N PRO A 305 -16.16 -4.27 29.52
CA PRO A 305 -15.14 -3.41 28.95
C PRO A 305 -13.80 -3.65 29.63
N GLY A 306 -12.80 -4.19 28.91
CA GLY A 306 -11.49 -4.26 29.50
C GLY A 306 -10.40 -5.15 28.93
N THR A 307 -10.62 -6.02 27.94
CA THR A 307 -9.53 -6.72 27.27
C THR A 307 -9.94 -7.05 25.85
N ALA A 308 -9.21 -6.51 24.87
CA ALA A 308 -9.35 -6.92 23.48
C ALA A 308 -8.87 -8.39 23.31
N ASP A 309 -9.57 -9.19 22.51
CA ASP A 309 -9.10 -10.56 22.20
C ASP A 309 -7.95 -10.44 21.19
N THR A 310 -6.73 -10.69 21.66
CA THR A 310 -5.51 -10.65 20.85
C THR A 310 -4.96 -12.06 20.59
N LYS A 311 -5.73 -13.10 20.92
CA LYS A 311 -5.29 -14.47 20.82
C LYS A 311 -4.95 -14.85 19.37
N GLY A 312 -3.75 -15.40 19.19
CA GLY A 312 -3.26 -15.83 17.88
C GLY A 312 -2.43 -14.78 17.11
N PHE A 313 -2.22 -13.59 17.69
CA PHE A 313 -1.37 -12.55 17.09
C PHE A 313 -0.15 -12.25 17.96
N ASP A 314 1.01 -12.12 17.33
CA ASP A 314 2.25 -11.67 17.98
C ASP A 314 2.31 -10.15 17.98
N LEU A 315 1.81 -9.51 19.04
CA LEU A 315 1.79 -8.05 19.16
C LEU A 315 3.18 -7.42 19.36
N THR A 316 4.24 -8.21 19.42
CA THR A 316 5.62 -7.70 19.36
C THR A 316 6.03 -7.37 17.93
N HIS A 317 5.31 -7.92 16.94
CA HIS A 317 5.54 -7.75 15.52
C HIS A 317 4.51 -6.78 14.90
N ILE A 318 4.98 -5.70 14.29
CA ILE A 318 4.12 -4.63 13.76
C ILE A 318 3.08 -5.17 12.74
N PRO A 319 3.45 -6.03 11.76
CA PRO A 319 2.48 -6.61 10.85
C PRO A 319 1.39 -7.44 11.52
N ASP A 320 1.73 -8.21 12.57
CA ASP A 320 0.73 -9.03 13.27
C ASP A 320 -0.26 -8.17 14.07
N TRP A 321 0.20 -7.04 14.65
CA TRP A 321 -0.71 -6.08 15.27
C TRP A 321 -1.64 -5.46 14.22
N TYR A 322 -1.13 -5.07 13.06
CA TYR A 322 -1.93 -4.56 11.94
C TYR A 322 -2.96 -5.60 11.44
N GLU A 323 -2.60 -6.89 11.37
CA GLU A 323 -3.52 -7.97 11.00
C GLU A 323 -4.55 -8.27 12.11
N TRP A 324 -4.21 -8.05 13.39
CA TRP A 324 -5.18 -8.06 14.47
C TRP A 324 -6.22 -6.95 14.29
N GLU A 325 -5.82 -5.74 13.96
CA GLU A 325 -6.74 -4.64 13.64
C GLU A 325 -7.61 -4.96 12.43
N ARG A 326 -7.04 -5.59 11.39
CA ARG A 326 -7.78 -6.10 10.24
C ARG A 326 -8.84 -7.12 10.64
N ALA A 327 -8.51 -8.05 11.53
CA ALA A 327 -9.44 -9.05 12.02
C ALA A 327 -10.64 -8.41 12.76
N ASN A 328 -10.39 -7.35 13.54
CA ASN A 328 -11.45 -6.60 14.21
C ASN A 328 -12.37 -5.88 13.20
N VAL A 329 -11.79 -5.22 12.20
CA VAL A 329 -12.54 -4.58 11.10
C VAL A 329 -13.36 -5.63 10.32
N ARG A 330 -12.78 -6.80 10.03
CA ARG A 330 -13.50 -7.90 9.37
C ARG A 330 -14.71 -8.34 10.19
N ALA A 331 -14.58 -8.44 11.51
CA ALA A 331 -15.69 -8.79 12.38
C ALA A 331 -16.81 -7.75 12.34
N GLU A 332 -16.49 -6.45 12.31
CA GLU A 332 -17.47 -5.37 12.13
C GLU A 332 -18.19 -5.48 10.78
N VAL A 333 -17.45 -5.77 9.69
CA VAL A 333 -18.00 -5.94 8.34
C VAL A 333 -18.90 -7.17 8.27
N GLU A 334 -18.49 -8.31 8.84
CA GLU A 334 -19.30 -9.54 8.86
C GLU A 334 -20.55 -9.40 9.70
N ALA A 335 -20.50 -8.60 10.77
CA ALA A 335 -21.66 -8.26 11.60
C ALA A 335 -22.58 -7.20 10.94
N GLY A 336 -22.17 -6.58 9.83
CA GLY A 336 -22.92 -5.51 9.16
C GLY A 336 -22.95 -4.19 9.95
N THR A 337 -21.99 -3.98 10.85
CA THR A 337 -21.95 -2.82 11.77
C THR A 337 -20.90 -1.79 11.44
N TYR A 338 -20.04 -2.07 10.46
CA TYR A 338 -18.96 -1.14 10.10
C TYR A 338 -19.49 0.21 9.61
N SER A 339 -19.03 1.29 10.21
CA SER A 339 -19.24 2.66 9.76
C SER A 339 -18.19 3.59 10.37
N SER A 340 -17.67 4.53 9.57
CA SER A 340 -16.83 5.63 10.06
C SER A 340 -17.65 6.71 10.79
N GLY A 341 -18.99 6.64 10.74
CA GLY A 341 -19.83 7.79 11.03
C GLY A 341 -19.67 8.90 9.97
N ASP A 342 -20.36 10.01 10.16
CA ASP A 342 -20.25 11.20 9.33
C ASP A 342 -19.07 12.05 9.81
N LEU A 343 -18.10 12.29 8.91
CA LEU A 343 -16.90 13.06 9.18
C LEU A 343 -16.93 14.34 8.37
N GLU A 344 -16.71 15.47 9.01
CA GLU A 344 -16.46 16.72 8.28
C GLU A 344 -15.16 16.60 7.49
N VAL A 345 -15.18 17.02 6.23
CA VAL A 345 -14.00 16.92 5.34
C VAL A 345 -13.76 18.21 4.57
N HIS A 346 -12.50 18.52 4.37
CA HIS A 346 -12.04 19.35 3.27
C HIS A 346 -11.82 18.47 2.03
N VAL A 347 -12.18 18.94 0.85
CA VAL A 347 -12.05 18.19 -0.40
C VAL A 347 -11.32 19.00 -1.45
N ASP A 348 -10.21 18.43 -1.94
CA ASP A 348 -9.47 18.90 -3.11
C ASP A 348 -9.64 17.91 -4.27
N SER A 349 -9.76 18.40 -5.50
CA SER A 349 -9.78 17.60 -6.73
C SER A 349 -8.44 17.69 -7.46
N LEU A 350 -8.04 16.60 -8.13
CA LEU A 350 -6.92 16.57 -9.05
C LEU A 350 -7.38 16.15 -10.46
N PRO A 351 -8.09 17.03 -11.19
CA PRO A 351 -8.62 16.72 -12.52
C PRO A 351 -7.52 16.56 -13.58
N ASN A 352 -6.39 17.20 -13.35
CA ASN A 352 -5.23 17.19 -14.25
C ASN A 352 -3.92 17.26 -13.44
N ALA A 353 -2.79 17.17 -14.13
CA ALA A 353 -1.46 17.24 -13.51
C ALA A 353 -0.90 18.67 -13.35
N LYS A 354 -1.75 19.70 -13.30
CA LYS A 354 -1.29 21.08 -13.12
C LYS A 354 -1.20 21.44 -11.64
N LYS A 355 -2.31 21.29 -10.91
CA LYS A 355 -2.41 21.60 -9.47
C LYS A 355 -3.68 20.99 -8.87
N PHE A 356 -3.71 20.91 -7.55
CA PHE A 356 -4.95 20.66 -6.83
C PHE A 356 -5.93 21.83 -7.00
N VAL A 357 -7.20 21.48 -7.08
CA VAL A 357 -8.32 22.44 -7.17
C VAL A 357 -9.20 22.18 -5.96
N ARG A 358 -9.36 23.19 -5.11
CA ARG A 358 -10.28 23.11 -3.98
C ARG A 358 -11.71 22.90 -4.51
N LEU A 359 -12.40 21.88 -4.02
CA LEU A 359 -13.83 21.68 -4.26
C LEU A 359 -14.66 22.37 -3.18
N GLY A 360 -14.27 22.25 -1.92
CA GLY A 360 -15.00 22.84 -0.82
C GLY A 360 -14.91 22.03 0.46
N ASN A 361 -15.89 22.23 1.33
CA ASN A 361 -16.06 21.45 2.56
C ASN A 361 -17.36 20.62 2.47
N GLY A 362 -17.39 19.52 3.17
CA GLY A 362 -18.52 18.61 3.13
C GLY A 362 -18.47 17.56 4.22
N THR A 363 -19.19 16.49 3.99
CA THR A 363 -19.23 15.31 4.85
C THR A 363 -18.79 14.09 4.05
N MET A 364 -18.00 13.24 4.68
CA MET A 364 -17.61 11.93 4.18
C MET A 364 -18.11 10.87 5.17
N ARG A 365 -18.66 9.79 4.64
CA ARG A 365 -18.96 8.56 5.38
C ARG A 365 -18.40 7.37 4.59
N HIS A 366 -17.81 6.43 5.31
CA HIS A 366 -17.43 5.12 4.80
C HIS A 366 -18.13 4.06 5.62
N ASP A 367 -19.03 3.31 5.01
CA ASP A 367 -19.86 2.31 5.67
C ASP A 367 -19.98 1.02 4.82
N MET A 368 -20.91 0.15 5.20
CA MET A 368 -21.16 -1.12 4.50
C MET A 368 -21.42 -0.94 3.00
N THR A 369 -21.91 0.21 2.55
CA THR A 369 -22.25 0.49 1.14
C THR A 369 -21.08 1.12 0.37
N GLY A 370 -20.03 1.61 1.07
CA GLY A 370 -18.84 2.20 0.47
C GLY A 370 -18.58 3.64 0.91
N PHE A 371 -17.92 4.43 0.06
CA PHE A 371 -17.66 5.84 0.33
C PHE A 371 -18.77 6.75 -0.19
N HIS A 372 -19.20 7.68 0.65
CA HIS A 372 -20.16 8.73 0.35
C HIS A 372 -19.54 10.07 0.73
N VAL A 373 -19.35 10.94 -0.24
CA VAL A 373 -18.81 12.28 -0.04
C VAL A 373 -19.79 13.28 -0.64
N SER A 374 -20.22 14.28 0.13
CA SER A 374 -21.06 15.35 -0.37
C SER A 374 -20.72 16.67 0.32
N GLY A 375 -20.93 17.78 -0.38
CA GLY A 375 -20.64 19.11 0.17
C GLY A 375 -21.03 20.22 -0.79
N THR A 376 -20.55 21.41 -0.48
CA THR A 376 -20.74 22.61 -1.31
C THR A 376 -19.42 23.31 -1.55
N ASP A 377 -19.25 23.87 -2.74
CA ASP A 377 -18.12 24.74 -3.05
C ASP A 377 -18.28 26.13 -2.40
N ASP A 378 -17.26 26.97 -2.57
CA ASP A 378 -17.25 28.34 -2.00
C ASP A 378 -18.34 29.25 -2.63
N GLU A 379 -18.96 28.84 -3.76
CA GLU A 379 -20.04 29.54 -4.47
C GLU A 379 -21.44 28.95 -4.09
N GLY A 380 -21.48 27.90 -3.25
CA GLY A 380 -22.71 27.22 -2.81
C GLY A 380 -23.21 26.14 -3.78
N ASN A 381 -22.44 25.77 -4.81
CA ASN A 381 -22.82 24.68 -5.71
C ASN A 381 -22.55 23.33 -5.06
N PRO A 382 -23.51 22.37 -5.15
CA PRO A 382 -23.32 21.04 -4.55
C PRO A 382 -22.30 20.20 -5.35
N PHE A 383 -21.53 19.38 -4.62
CA PHE A 383 -20.75 18.29 -5.20
C PHE A 383 -21.00 16.99 -4.44
N SER A 384 -20.90 15.86 -5.12
CA SER A 384 -20.99 14.54 -4.49
C SER A 384 -20.18 13.51 -5.25
N MET A 385 -19.71 12.48 -4.53
CA MET A 385 -19.09 11.28 -5.07
C MET A 385 -19.51 10.08 -4.24
N GLU A 386 -19.88 9.00 -4.92
CA GLU A 386 -20.18 7.71 -4.31
C GLU A 386 -19.28 6.65 -4.94
N ILE A 387 -18.71 5.78 -4.12
CA ILE A 387 -17.91 4.63 -4.55
C ILE A 387 -18.44 3.40 -3.82
N ALA A 388 -19.12 2.53 -4.57
CA ALA A 388 -19.72 1.34 -4.01
C ALA A 388 -18.65 0.34 -3.52
N ALA A 389 -18.88 -0.28 -2.36
CA ALA A 389 -17.92 -1.15 -1.69
C ALA A 389 -17.49 -2.35 -2.55
N GLU A 390 -18.39 -2.93 -3.35
CA GLU A 390 -18.10 -4.06 -4.22
C GLU A 390 -17.25 -3.71 -5.44
N THR A 391 -17.05 -2.42 -5.74
CA THR A 391 -16.30 -1.97 -6.92
C THR A 391 -14.85 -1.61 -6.63
N GLN A 392 -14.50 -1.38 -5.36
CA GLN A 392 -13.18 -0.88 -4.96
C GLN A 392 -12.48 -1.86 -4.03
N TYR A 393 -11.48 -2.58 -4.54
CA TYR A 393 -10.75 -3.60 -3.78
C TYR A 393 -9.74 -3.04 -2.76
N SER A 394 -9.34 -1.80 -2.88
CA SER A 394 -8.47 -1.09 -1.93
C SER A 394 -8.55 0.41 -2.19
N VAL A 395 -8.06 1.21 -1.26
CA VAL A 395 -8.02 2.68 -1.35
C VAL A 395 -6.62 3.19 -1.00
N HIS A 396 -6.25 4.31 -1.60
CA HIS A 396 -5.03 5.01 -1.23
C HIS A 396 -5.30 5.98 -0.08
N ILE A 397 -4.40 5.98 0.89
CA ILE A 397 -4.41 6.92 2.01
C ILE A 397 -3.05 7.60 2.11
N GLU A 398 -3.02 8.80 2.65
CA GLU A 398 -1.80 9.57 2.86
C GLU A 398 -1.79 10.14 4.28
N TYR A 399 -0.70 9.94 5.00
CA TYR A 399 -0.54 10.54 6.34
C TYR A 399 0.05 11.95 6.21
N GLU A 400 -0.68 12.95 6.72
CA GLU A 400 -0.29 14.36 6.69
C GLU A 400 0.15 14.85 5.30
N TYR A 401 -0.62 14.47 4.28
CA TYR A 401 -0.27 14.74 2.89
C TYR A 401 -0.07 16.23 2.64
N LEU A 402 1.08 16.56 2.07
CA LEU A 402 1.54 17.93 1.85
C LEU A 402 1.63 18.79 3.13
N GLY A 403 1.50 18.21 4.33
CA GLY A 403 1.54 18.92 5.60
C GLY A 403 0.47 20.00 5.78
N LYS A 404 -0.66 19.87 5.03
CA LYS A 404 -1.60 20.99 4.88
C LYS A 404 -2.89 20.82 5.69
N TYR A 405 -3.57 19.69 5.55
CA TYR A 405 -4.89 19.45 6.15
C TYR A 405 -4.96 18.19 7.01
N GLY A 406 -3.85 17.51 7.22
CA GLY A 406 -3.78 16.26 7.96
C GLY A 406 -3.83 15.02 7.06
N ASP A 407 -4.33 13.94 7.63
CA ASP A 407 -4.45 12.65 6.95
C ASP A 407 -5.51 12.70 5.86
N CYS A 408 -5.31 11.92 4.79
CA CYS A 408 -6.10 12.01 3.57
C CYS A 408 -6.50 10.63 3.05
N VAL A 409 -7.69 10.55 2.45
CA VAL A 409 -8.16 9.41 1.66
C VAL A 409 -8.31 9.86 0.20
N ASP A 410 -7.65 9.15 -0.74
CA ASP A 410 -7.70 9.44 -2.16
C ASP A 410 -8.80 8.62 -2.83
N LEU A 411 -9.89 9.25 -3.22
CA LEU A 411 -10.99 8.63 -3.94
C LEU A 411 -10.81 8.83 -5.45
N ASN A 412 -10.64 7.74 -6.17
CA ASN A 412 -10.31 7.77 -7.59
C ASN A 412 -11.47 7.28 -8.45
N THR A 413 -11.78 8.07 -9.48
CA THR A 413 -12.59 7.65 -10.64
C THR A 413 -11.70 7.61 -11.89
N LEU A 414 -12.25 7.26 -13.05
CA LEU A 414 -11.49 7.34 -14.31
C LEU A 414 -11.20 8.79 -14.73
N GLU A 415 -12.00 9.74 -14.26
CA GLU A 415 -11.95 11.14 -14.67
C GLU A 415 -11.28 12.06 -13.68
N ASP A 416 -11.38 11.74 -12.37
CA ASP A 416 -10.92 12.61 -11.31
C ASP A 416 -10.34 11.83 -10.11
N THR A 417 -9.58 12.52 -9.27
CA THR A 417 -9.14 12.05 -7.96
C THR A 417 -9.51 13.09 -6.94
N TRP A 418 -10.30 12.71 -5.95
CA TRP A 418 -10.63 13.57 -4.83
C TRP A 418 -9.78 13.19 -3.63
N TYR A 419 -9.14 14.19 -3.05
CA TYR A 419 -8.39 14.11 -1.82
C TYR A 419 -9.28 14.61 -0.70
N THR A 420 -9.78 13.69 0.11
CA THR A 420 -10.67 13.98 1.22
C THR A 420 -9.87 13.99 2.51
N TYR A 421 -9.91 15.09 3.24
CA TYR A 421 -9.18 15.31 4.49
C TYR A 421 -10.17 15.35 5.65
N PRO A 422 -10.38 14.23 6.39
CA PRO A 422 -11.28 14.20 7.53
C PRO A 422 -10.76 15.09 8.67
N HIS A 423 -11.68 15.72 9.36
CA HIS A 423 -11.39 16.55 10.53
C HIS A 423 -11.79 15.82 11.82
N GLY A 424 -11.11 16.11 12.93
CA GLY A 424 -11.38 15.52 14.24
C GLY A 424 -10.33 14.53 14.69
N LYS A 425 -10.70 13.68 15.65
CA LYS A 425 -9.78 12.71 16.28
C LYS A 425 -10.39 11.31 16.42
N ASP A 426 -11.66 11.14 16.06
CA ASP A 426 -12.41 9.90 16.26
C ASP A 426 -12.50 9.09 14.96
N PHE A 427 -11.38 9.04 14.24
CA PHE A 427 -11.22 8.24 13.03
C PHE A 427 -9.75 7.83 12.84
N ALA A 428 -9.55 6.81 12.00
CA ALA A 428 -8.25 6.46 11.43
C ALA A 428 -8.42 6.11 9.95
N ILE A 429 -7.68 6.78 9.07
CA ILE A 429 -7.70 6.46 7.63
C ILE A 429 -7.18 5.04 7.37
N THR A 430 -6.33 4.49 8.25
CA THR A 430 -5.90 3.09 8.23
C THR A 430 -7.10 2.15 8.41
N LYS A 431 -8.02 2.42 9.35
CA LYS A 431 -9.25 1.64 9.53
C LYS A 431 -10.10 1.65 8.25
N MET A 432 -10.21 2.82 7.59
CA MET A 432 -10.95 2.93 6.33
C MET A 432 -10.28 2.12 5.21
N ALA A 433 -8.94 2.13 5.13
CA ALA A 433 -8.21 1.33 4.15
C ALA A 433 -8.41 -0.18 4.38
N LEU A 434 -8.34 -0.64 5.63
CA LEU A 434 -8.63 -2.03 6.01
C LEU A 434 -10.07 -2.41 5.67
N ALA A 435 -11.02 -1.55 6.04
CA ALA A 435 -12.44 -1.78 5.79
C ALA A 435 -12.78 -1.83 4.30
N THR A 436 -12.15 -1.00 3.46
CA THR A 436 -12.35 -1.06 2.00
C THR A 436 -12.00 -2.45 1.46
N GLU A 437 -10.88 -3.04 1.91
CA GLU A 437 -10.45 -4.37 1.49
C GLU A 437 -11.40 -5.46 2.02
N GLU A 438 -11.78 -5.40 3.30
CA GLU A 438 -12.67 -6.39 3.92
C GLU A 438 -14.10 -6.33 3.36
N LEU A 439 -14.62 -5.14 3.07
CA LEU A 439 -15.91 -4.94 2.40
C LEU A 439 -15.90 -5.55 0.99
N TYR A 440 -14.86 -5.29 0.20
CA TYR A 440 -14.73 -5.87 -1.13
C TYR A 440 -14.76 -7.40 -1.08
N PHE A 441 -13.99 -8.02 -0.18
CA PHE A 441 -13.99 -9.48 -0.01
C PHE A 441 -15.32 -10.00 0.54
N HIS A 442 -15.98 -9.27 1.43
CA HIS A 442 -17.31 -9.61 1.94
C HIS A 442 -18.32 -9.71 0.79
N TYR A 443 -18.42 -8.68 -0.06
CA TYR A 443 -19.35 -8.70 -1.19
C TYR A 443 -18.99 -9.73 -2.25
N ARG A 444 -17.70 -10.02 -2.46
CA ARG A 444 -17.30 -11.13 -3.33
C ARG A 444 -17.77 -12.48 -2.79
N ARG A 445 -17.65 -12.71 -1.47
CA ARG A 445 -18.16 -13.94 -0.83
C ARG A 445 -19.67 -14.07 -0.98
N LEU A 446 -20.41 -12.99 -0.74
CA LEU A 446 -21.87 -12.95 -0.93
C LEU A 446 -22.28 -13.25 -2.39
N ALA A 447 -21.50 -12.77 -3.35
CA ALA A 447 -21.73 -13.03 -4.78
C ALA A 447 -21.23 -14.42 -5.24
N GLY A 448 -20.78 -15.30 -4.34
CA GLY A 448 -20.26 -16.63 -4.66
C GLY A 448 -18.98 -16.60 -5.52
N LYS A 449 -18.26 -15.47 -5.55
CA LYS A 449 -17.00 -15.35 -6.29
C LYS A 449 -15.85 -15.88 -5.46
N PRO A 450 -14.86 -16.55 -6.08
CA PRO A 450 -13.68 -17.02 -5.34
C PRO A 450 -12.95 -15.84 -4.69
N CYS A 451 -12.58 -16.01 -3.43
CA CYS A 451 -11.73 -15.09 -2.71
C CYS A 451 -10.44 -15.83 -2.34
N LYS A 452 -9.31 -15.36 -2.88
CA LYS A 452 -8.00 -15.85 -2.46
C LYS A 452 -7.40 -14.78 -1.56
N PRO A 453 -6.91 -15.11 -0.36
CA PRO A 453 -6.24 -14.13 0.48
C PRO A 453 -5.13 -13.40 -0.31
N GLY A 454 -5.10 -12.06 -0.21
CA GLY A 454 -4.11 -11.23 -0.91
C GLY A 454 -4.39 -10.96 -2.40
N LEU A 455 -5.48 -11.50 -2.99
CA LEU A 455 -5.90 -11.21 -4.38
C LEU A 455 -7.34 -10.66 -4.43
N ALA A 456 -7.53 -9.58 -5.18
CA ALA A 456 -8.79 -8.88 -5.37
C ALA A 456 -9.21 -8.78 -6.84
#